data_b43503d56f7e68fa36325109af5c2b63
#
_entry.id   b43503d56f7e68fa36325109af5c2b63
#
_cell.length_a   1.000
_cell.length_b   1.000
_cell.length_c   1.000
_cell.angle_alpha   90.00
_cell.angle_beta   90.00
_cell.angle_gamma   90.00
#
_symmetry.space_group_name_H-M   'P 1'
#
loop_
_entity.id
_entity.type
_entity.pdbx_description
1 polymer ?
#
loop_
_entity_poly.entity_id
_entity_poly.type
_entity_poly.pdbx_seq_one_letter_code
_entity_poly.pdbx_strand_id
1 'polypeptide(L)'
;MNIHEYQAKAILKKFNVPVPKGEILLSKDNIVKAAQNVSDNVWVVKAQIHAGGRGKGGGVKIAKSIEEVENYVDQIMGMQLVTHQTGPEGKKVRRVYIEEGSNIVDEIYLSLLVDRQSSQVSFIVSTEGG
;
A
#
# COMPACT_ATOMS: atom_id res chain seq x y z
N MET A 1 -5.43 -0.04 16.99
CA MET A 1 -4.03 -0.36 16.62
C MET A 1 -3.83 0.09 15.18
N ASN A 2 -2.81 0.88 14.93
CA ASN A 2 -2.50 1.36 13.58
C ASN A 2 -1.34 0.55 12.99
N ILE A 3 -1.60 -0.18 11.92
CA ILE A 3 -0.58 -0.92 11.16
C ILE A 3 -0.52 -0.39 9.73
N HIS A 4 0.64 -0.50 9.11
CA HIS A 4 0.81 -0.19 7.68
C HIS A 4 0.35 -1.35 6.80
N GLU A 5 0.07 -1.06 5.54
CA GLU A 5 -0.34 -2.06 4.54
C GLU A 5 0.61 -3.26 4.47
N TYR A 6 1.93 -3.03 4.43
CA TYR A 6 2.90 -4.11 4.36
C TYR A 6 2.86 -5.03 5.60
N GLN A 7 2.55 -4.48 6.78
CA GLN A 7 2.39 -5.26 8.02
C GLN A 7 1.10 -6.09 7.98
N ALA A 8 0.00 -5.50 7.50
CA ALA A 8 -1.26 -6.22 7.31
C ALA A 8 -1.09 -7.38 6.33
N LYS A 9 -0.42 -7.16 5.19
CA LYS A 9 -0.12 -8.21 4.19
C LYS A 9 0.77 -9.31 4.76
N ALA A 10 1.76 -8.96 5.60
CA ALA A 10 2.59 -9.95 6.29
C ALA A 10 1.78 -10.83 7.24
N ILE A 11 0.77 -10.27 7.91
CA ILE A 11 -0.15 -11.03 8.76
C ILE A 11 -1.05 -11.93 7.90
N LEU A 12 -1.69 -11.38 6.86
CA LEU A 12 -2.54 -12.14 5.95
C LEU A 12 -1.82 -13.35 5.35
N LYS A 13 -0.56 -13.16 4.94
CA LYS A 13 0.29 -14.24 4.42
C LYS A 13 0.51 -15.36 5.44
N LYS A 14 0.62 -15.06 6.74
CA LYS A 14 0.75 -16.07 7.81
C LYS A 14 -0.50 -16.95 7.92
N PHE A 15 -1.65 -16.43 7.52
CA PHE A 15 -2.93 -17.15 7.50
C PHE A 15 -3.28 -17.71 6.10
N ASN A 16 -2.29 -17.84 5.22
CA ASN A 16 -2.44 -18.37 3.87
C ASN A 16 -3.43 -17.58 2.97
N VAL A 17 -3.67 -16.31 3.28
CA VAL A 17 -4.42 -15.44 2.39
C VAL A 17 -3.51 -15.00 1.24
N PRO A 18 -3.90 -15.19 -0.03
CA PRO A 18 -3.12 -14.73 -1.17
C PRO A 18 -2.92 -13.22 -1.11
N VAL A 19 -1.66 -12.79 -1.21
CA VAL A 19 -1.29 -11.39 -1.31
C VAL A 19 -0.22 -11.23 -2.38
N PRO A 20 -0.21 -10.12 -3.15
CA PRO A 20 0.85 -9.85 -4.11
C PRO A 20 2.23 -9.85 -3.44
N LYS A 21 3.25 -10.23 -4.19
CA LYS A 21 4.64 -10.10 -3.74
C LYS A 21 4.95 -8.64 -3.46
N GLY A 22 5.71 -8.38 -2.41
CA GLY A 22 6.11 -7.02 -2.11
C GLY A 22 7.22 -6.94 -1.08
N GLU A 23 7.95 -5.82 -1.12
CA GLU A 23 9.08 -5.54 -0.24
C GLU A 23 9.01 -4.13 0.31
N ILE A 24 9.34 -3.97 1.59
CA ILE A 24 9.32 -2.69 2.30
C ILE A 24 10.69 -2.03 2.22
N LEU A 25 10.71 -0.76 1.84
CA LEU A 25 11.88 0.11 1.91
C LEU A 25 11.75 1.05 3.13
N LEU A 26 12.69 0.95 4.03
CA LEU A 26 12.83 1.84 5.20
C LEU A 26 13.78 3.01 4.91
N SER A 27 14.60 2.87 3.87
CA SER A 27 15.53 3.87 3.35
C SER A 27 15.57 3.76 1.82
N LYS A 28 16.31 4.64 1.17
CA LYS A 28 16.54 4.60 -0.28
C LYS A 28 17.65 3.62 -0.72
N ASP A 29 18.18 2.86 0.22
CA ASP A 29 19.19 1.85 -0.08
C ASP A 29 18.53 0.61 -0.69
N ASN A 30 19.22 -0.04 -1.62
CA ASN A 30 18.81 -1.32 -2.21
C ASN A 30 17.47 -1.31 -2.99
N ILE A 31 17.04 -0.17 -3.52
CA ILE A 31 15.79 -0.06 -4.32
C ILE A 31 15.78 -1.07 -5.46
N VAL A 32 16.86 -1.13 -6.25
CA VAL A 32 16.99 -2.02 -7.40
C VAL A 32 16.84 -3.48 -6.98
N LYS A 33 17.52 -3.89 -5.91
CA LYS A 33 17.43 -5.26 -5.39
C LYS A 33 16.01 -5.60 -4.91
N ALA A 34 15.37 -4.68 -4.20
CA ALA A 34 13.99 -4.86 -3.75
C ALA A 34 13.03 -5.00 -4.94
N ALA A 35 13.16 -4.14 -5.95
CA ALA A 35 12.35 -4.22 -7.16
C ALA A 35 12.55 -5.55 -7.90
N GLN A 36 13.78 -6.00 -8.11
CA GLN A 36 14.09 -7.28 -8.75
C GLN A 36 13.55 -8.49 -7.98
N ASN A 37 13.53 -8.42 -6.64
CA ASN A 37 12.95 -9.49 -5.82
C ASN A 37 11.42 -9.59 -5.97
N VAL A 38 10.75 -8.51 -6.36
CA VAL A 38 9.29 -8.40 -6.37
C VAL A 38 8.67 -8.78 -7.70
N SER A 39 9.20 -8.25 -8.81
CA SER A 39 8.65 -8.46 -10.16
C SER A 39 9.71 -8.26 -11.24
N ASP A 40 9.41 -8.72 -12.46
CA ASP A 40 10.24 -8.51 -13.65
C ASP A 40 9.65 -7.48 -14.62
N ASN A 41 8.37 -7.11 -14.48
CA ASN A 41 7.68 -6.35 -15.52
C ASN A 41 6.95 -5.09 -15.02
N VAL A 42 6.18 -5.21 -13.92
CA VAL A 42 5.35 -4.13 -13.42
C VAL A 42 5.42 -4.07 -11.90
N TRP A 43 5.64 -2.87 -11.39
CA TRP A 43 5.70 -2.59 -9.96
C TRP A 43 4.69 -1.53 -9.58
N VAL A 44 4.21 -1.60 -8.35
CA VAL A 44 3.42 -0.54 -7.74
C VAL A 44 4.20 0.01 -6.54
N VAL A 45 4.58 1.27 -6.62
CA VAL A 45 5.33 1.98 -5.59
C VAL A 45 4.34 2.72 -4.69
N LYS A 46 4.27 2.34 -3.42
CA LYS A 46 3.20 2.76 -2.50
C LYS A 46 3.75 3.44 -1.25
N ALA A 47 3.39 4.69 -1.03
CA ALA A 47 3.62 5.37 0.25
C ALA A 47 3.01 4.58 1.41
N GLN A 48 3.72 4.47 2.52
CA GLN A 48 3.21 3.84 3.74
C GLN A 48 2.95 4.90 4.80
N ILE A 49 1.69 5.28 4.95
CA ILE A 49 1.18 6.16 6.01
C ILE A 49 -0.08 5.53 6.62
N HIS A 50 -0.45 5.97 7.83
CA HIS A 50 -1.68 5.53 8.49
C HIS A 50 -2.88 6.38 8.03
N ALA A 51 -3.16 6.33 6.71
CA ALA A 51 -4.32 6.97 6.10
C ALA A 51 -4.67 6.29 4.76
N GLY A 52 -5.94 6.33 4.41
CA GLY A 52 -6.45 5.95 3.09
C GLY A 52 -6.32 7.10 2.07
N GLY A 53 -6.75 6.84 0.82
CA GLY A 53 -6.76 7.84 -0.25
C GLY A 53 -5.37 8.17 -0.81
N ARG A 54 -4.36 7.35 -0.53
CA ARG A 54 -2.95 7.56 -0.96
C ARG A 54 -2.80 7.69 -2.47
N GLY A 55 -3.58 6.92 -3.24
CA GLY A 55 -3.55 6.99 -4.71
C GLY A 55 -3.95 8.38 -5.23
N LYS A 56 -5.07 8.91 -4.74
CA LYS A 56 -5.55 10.26 -5.10
C LYS A 56 -4.58 11.37 -4.65
N GLY A 57 -3.86 11.15 -3.56
CA GLY A 57 -2.83 12.06 -3.06
C GLY A 57 -1.47 11.95 -3.78
N GLY A 58 -1.33 11.07 -4.78
CA GLY A 58 -0.07 10.87 -5.51
C GLY A 58 0.93 9.94 -4.81
N GLY A 59 0.53 9.29 -3.73
CA GLY A 59 1.36 8.35 -2.97
C GLY A 59 1.37 6.91 -3.51
N VAL A 60 0.79 6.67 -4.70
CA VAL A 60 0.81 5.38 -5.39
C VAL A 60 1.15 5.62 -6.85
N LYS A 61 2.17 4.92 -7.35
CA LYS A 61 2.66 5.02 -8.73
C LYS A 61 2.88 3.64 -9.31
N ILE A 62 2.55 3.46 -10.59
CA ILE A 62 2.83 2.23 -11.35
C ILE A 62 4.10 2.46 -12.17
N ALA A 63 5.08 1.58 -12.01
CA ALA A 63 6.35 1.60 -12.73
C ALA A 63 6.45 0.39 -13.67
N LYS A 64 7.05 0.60 -14.84
CA LYS A 64 7.26 -0.41 -15.87
C LYS A 64 8.75 -0.69 -16.13
N SER A 65 9.63 0.00 -15.39
CA SER A 65 11.08 -0.24 -15.41
C SER A 65 11.66 -0.02 -14.02
N ILE A 66 12.84 -0.57 -13.78
CA ILE A 66 13.59 -0.36 -12.52
C ILE A 66 13.90 1.13 -12.31
N GLU A 67 14.27 1.84 -13.38
CA GLU A 67 14.54 3.28 -13.35
C GLU A 67 13.31 4.09 -12.90
N GLU A 68 12.11 3.72 -13.38
CA GLU A 68 10.87 4.34 -12.89
C GLU A 68 10.61 4.03 -11.42
N VAL A 69 10.93 2.80 -10.95
CA VAL A 69 10.82 2.46 -9.52
C VAL A 69 11.72 3.36 -8.68
N GLU A 70 12.99 3.52 -9.06
CA GLU A 70 13.95 4.38 -8.36
C GLU A 70 13.43 5.82 -8.30
N ASN A 71 13.01 6.36 -9.44
CA ASN A 71 12.47 7.72 -9.54
C ASN A 71 11.22 7.91 -8.66
N TYR A 72 10.28 6.97 -8.67
CA TYR A 72 9.08 7.07 -7.85
C TYR A 72 9.36 6.88 -6.35
N VAL A 73 10.29 6.03 -5.97
CA VAL A 73 10.75 5.93 -4.58
C VAL A 73 11.35 7.24 -4.13
N ASP A 74 12.18 7.88 -4.98
CA ASP A 74 12.79 9.18 -4.67
C ASP A 74 11.77 10.29 -4.49
N GLN A 75 10.72 10.31 -5.29
CA GLN A 75 9.63 11.29 -5.19
C GLN A 75 8.75 11.05 -3.96
N ILE A 76 8.42 9.80 -3.67
CA ILE A 76 7.45 9.44 -2.64
C ILE A 76 8.08 9.40 -1.24
N MET A 77 9.29 8.86 -1.10
CA MET A 77 9.95 8.78 0.20
C MET A 77 10.40 10.15 0.67
N GLY A 78 9.83 10.59 1.78
CA GLY A 78 10.09 11.91 2.36
C GLY A 78 9.05 12.97 2.01
N MET A 79 8.17 12.73 1.02
CA MET A 79 7.10 13.67 0.67
C MET A 79 6.11 13.87 1.82
N GLN A 80 5.47 15.03 1.83
CA GLN A 80 4.31 15.31 2.68
C GLN A 80 3.05 14.92 1.91
N LEU A 81 2.47 13.77 2.27
CA LEU A 81 1.31 13.22 1.56
C LEU A 81 0.02 13.71 2.20
N VAL A 82 -0.75 14.47 1.43
CA VAL A 82 -2.08 14.96 1.82
C VAL A 82 -3.15 14.05 1.23
N THR A 83 -4.06 13.57 2.07
CA THR A 83 -5.24 12.80 1.68
C THR A 83 -6.46 13.33 2.43
N HIS A 84 -7.65 12.89 2.07
CA HIS A 84 -8.88 13.26 2.80
C HIS A 84 -8.90 12.79 4.27
N GLN A 85 -7.97 11.89 4.67
CA GLN A 85 -7.87 11.38 6.03
C GLN A 85 -6.71 11.96 6.85
N THR A 86 -5.79 12.70 6.23
CA THR A 86 -4.61 13.24 6.92
C THR A 86 -4.79 14.64 7.46
N GLY A 87 -5.83 15.35 7.01
CA GLY A 87 -5.91 16.80 7.17
C GLY A 87 -4.97 17.54 6.19
N PRO A 88 -5.06 18.88 6.15
CA PRO A 88 -4.31 19.71 5.22
C PRO A 88 -2.79 19.68 5.45
N GLU A 89 -2.35 19.41 6.67
CA GLU A 89 -0.94 19.23 7.02
C GLU A 89 -0.31 17.98 6.44
N GLY A 90 -1.11 17.00 6.08
CA GLY A 90 -0.66 15.73 5.54
C GLY A 90 0.13 14.86 6.52
N LYS A 91 0.74 13.81 5.99
CA LYS A 91 1.65 12.91 6.74
C LYS A 91 2.95 12.73 5.97
N LYS A 92 4.08 12.84 6.67
CA LYS A 92 5.39 12.57 6.06
C LYS A 92 5.54 11.07 5.76
N VAL A 93 5.85 10.76 4.52
CA VAL A 93 6.11 9.39 4.07
C VAL A 93 7.52 8.99 4.50
N ARG A 94 7.62 8.04 5.42
CA ARG A 94 8.91 7.54 5.94
C ARG A 94 9.27 6.16 5.40
N ARG A 95 8.36 5.52 4.68
CA ARG A 95 8.50 4.15 4.17
C ARG A 95 7.77 4.04 2.85
N VAL A 96 8.33 3.23 1.96
CA VAL A 96 7.72 2.91 0.68
C VAL A 96 7.63 1.40 0.54
N TYR A 97 6.49 0.91 0.09
CA TYR A 97 6.27 -0.50 -0.21
C TYR A 97 6.25 -0.68 -1.72
N ILE A 98 7.15 -1.53 -2.23
CA ILE A 98 7.17 -1.94 -3.64
C ILE A 98 6.41 -3.26 -3.73
N GLU A 99 5.45 -3.33 -4.62
CA GLU A 99 4.59 -4.50 -4.82
C GLU A 99 4.54 -4.88 -6.30
N GLU A 100 4.39 -6.15 -6.61
CA GLU A 100 4.16 -6.59 -7.99
C GLU A 100 2.82 -6.05 -8.51
N GLY A 101 2.81 -5.65 -9.78
CA GLY A 101 1.57 -5.23 -10.45
C GLY A 101 0.65 -6.42 -10.66
N SER A 102 -0.63 -6.25 -10.35
CA SER A 102 -1.67 -7.25 -10.57
C SER A 102 -2.55 -6.85 -11.73
N ASN A 103 -3.00 -7.82 -12.52
CA ASN A 103 -4.06 -7.62 -13.49
C ASN A 103 -5.40 -7.65 -12.75
N ILE A 104 -5.92 -6.47 -12.41
CA ILE A 104 -7.16 -6.32 -11.64
C ILE A 104 -8.34 -6.54 -12.59
N VAL A 105 -9.16 -7.54 -12.30
CA VAL A 105 -10.42 -7.82 -13.01
C VAL A 105 -11.57 -7.12 -12.30
N ASP A 106 -11.64 -7.28 -10.99
CA ASP A 106 -12.66 -6.66 -10.14
C ASP A 106 -12.03 -6.11 -8.86
N GLU A 107 -12.53 -4.98 -8.37
CA GLU A 107 -12.21 -4.44 -7.05
C GLU A 107 -13.41 -4.60 -6.12
N ILE A 108 -13.18 -5.22 -4.99
CA ILE A 108 -14.20 -5.40 -3.95
C ILE A 108 -13.70 -4.77 -2.66
N TYR A 109 -14.51 -3.89 -2.08
CA TYR A 109 -14.27 -3.40 -0.73
C TYR A 109 -14.71 -4.45 0.28
N LEU A 110 -13.83 -4.81 1.20
CA LEU A 110 -14.13 -5.68 2.32
C LEU A 110 -13.53 -5.12 3.60
N SER A 111 -14.35 -4.91 4.60
CA SER A 111 -13.88 -4.59 5.94
C SER A 111 -14.57 -5.42 7.02
N LEU A 112 -13.88 -5.58 8.14
CA LEU A 112 -14.39 -6.22 9.34
C LEU A 112 -14.30 -5.25 10.50
N LEU A 113 -15.36 -5.17 11.28
CA LEU A 113 -15.38 -4.35 12.49
C LEU A 113 -16.13 -5.09 13.62
N VAL A 114 -15.80 -4.72 14.84
CA VAL A 114 -16.59 -5.16 15.99
C VAL A 114 -17.72 -4.15 16.21
N ASP A 115 -18.95 -4.58 15.95
CA ASP A 115 -20.13 -3.82 16.31
C ASP A 115 -20.33 -3.92 17.84
N ARG A 116 -20.18 -2.79 18.51
CA ARG A 116 -20.26 -2.73 19.97
C ARG A 116 -21.70 -2.82 20.51
N GLN A 117 -22.69 -2.50 19.68
CA GLN A 117 -24.09 -2.56 20.08
C GLN A 117 -24.59 -4.02 20.13
N SER A 118 -24.27 -4.78 19.07
CA SER A 118 -24.63 -6.19 19.01
C SER A 118 -23.61 -7.14 19.62
N SER A 119 -22.41 -6.66 19.98
CA SER A 119 -21.24 -7.45 20.41
C SER A 119 -20.85 -8.53 19.41
N GLN A 120 -20.98 -8.25 18.11
CA GLN A 120 -20.71 -9.17 17.02
C GLN A 120 -19.64 -8.61 16.07
N VAL A 121 -19.00 -9.51 15.32
CA VAL A 121 -18.17 -9.13 14.19
C VAL A 121 -19.05 -8.90 12.98
N SER A 122 -18.97 -7.70 12.42
CA SER A 122 -19.73 -7.29 11.24
C SER A 122 -18.82 -7.17 10.02
N PHE A 123 -19.29 -7.62 8.87
CA PHE A 123 -18.65 -7.43 7.58
C PHE A 123 -19.32 -6.28 6.82
N ILE A 124 -18.51 -5.43 6.20
CA ILE A 124 -18.97 -4.45 5.22
C ILE A 124 -18.36 -4.84 3.89
N VAL A 125 -19.20 -5.05 2.89
CA VAL A 125 -18.81 -5.46 1.54
C VAL A 125 -19.44 -4.54 0.52
N SER A 126 -18.66 -4.13 -0.50
CA SER A 126 -19.15 -3.34 -1.61
C SER A 126 -18.43 -3.73 -2.90
N THR A 127 -19.15 -3.74 -4.01
CA THR A 127 -18.60 -3.96 -5.36
C THR A 127 -18.02 -2.67 -5.97
N GLU A 128 -18.11 -1.54 -5.29
CA GLU A 128 -17.57 -0.26 -5.74
C GLU A 128 -16.05 -0.11 -5.53
N GLY A 129 -15.42 -1.13 -4.94
CA GLY A 129 -14.01 -1.10 -4.60
C GLY A 129 -13.70 -0.27 -3.35
N GLY A 130 -12.41 0.03 -3.15
CA GLY A 130 -11.88 0.70 -1.96
C GLY A 130 -11.29 2.10 -2.22
#